data_f1b2069df2409aa93738bcdf5b1429c7
#
_entry.id   f1b2069df2409aa93738bcdf5b1429c7
#
_cell.length_a   1.000
_cell.length_b   1.000
_cell.length_c   1.000
_cell.angle_alpha   90.00
_cell.angle_beta   90.00
_cell.angle_gamma   90.00
#
_symmetry.space_group_name_H-M   'P 1'
#
loop_
_entity.id
_entity.type
_entity.pdbx_description
1 polymer ?
#
loop_
_entity_poly.entity_id
_entity_poly.type
_entity_poly.pdbx_seq_one_letter_code
_entity_poly.pdbx_strand_id
1 'polypeptide(L)'
;DVLHGPQGTLYGMNTEGGLIRLYSRNPFQYQGTDVQLSIGSKLYRKAEVSRYKKVNDKMAFAVAGFYGGQNGFFRNQYDGSHADLINEFGSKGRLLWRPTNRLNFDLIADYQYTRQNGFPYGQVVTEDELAAATITSPLYGLKAGTQLPNQNRQSNYRRNIINTGLGIKYAGNGFDINSMTSWQYLRDYMLMDIDYRPQDFMHLTQRQLGNTVTEELSVKSRNDSKWHWTFGAFGSYQWLKTTAPVYFDQDMNSYLSKKITDYAYNGMLNAMAARMAQRMIAGGMSEELANKTARASVAAMIAGAGGVNINMTMDPVPGVFHTPTLNLGVYHESNIELTDRLMATLGLRYDYSRVNIDYETSARVALQESVMGVTINPVITSALKHSEHDSFKQLLPKVGLTYRLQNGSNVYATWSKGYRAGGYNFEMFSDVLQTETSQAANKARADVDIAHDEAYYERIAKTIEYKPETSWNYEVGAHLNLFNNQVHLDLAAYYMQIRNQQLSVMAGNYGFGRVMTNAGRSHSCGLEATLRGVALDNKLTYGLSYGFTSAQFDEYKDSIAGVGMVDYKDKRVPFVPQHTLGANADYRIDVDPAALLDASNRFHLRSVTVGMNLSAQGKTYWDEQNTIGQNF
;
A
#
# COMPACT_ATOMS: atom_id res chain seq x y z
N ASP A 1 -6.47 -16.54 14.26
CA ASP A 1 -7.34 -15.59 14.95
C ASP A 1 -7.51 -14.35 14.09
N VAL A 2 -8.72 -13.82 14.03
CA VAL A 2 -9.04 -12.52 13.45
C VAL A 2 -9.61 -11.67 14.57
N LEU A 3 -8.97 -10.53 14.84
CA LEU A 3 -9.41 -9.56 15.82
C LEU A 3 -9.98 -8.35 15.06
N HIS A 4 -11.24 -8.04 15.28
CA HIS A 4 -11.94 -6.93 14.63
C HIS A 4 -11.72 -5.62 15.39
N GLY A 5 -11.83 -4.50 14.69
CA GLY A 5 -11.67 -3.16 15.25
C GLY A 5 -10.27 -2.85 15.78
N PRO A 6 -10.03 -1.63 16.29
CA PRO A 6 -8.71 -1.19 16.72
C PRO A 6 -8.15 -2.01 17.87
N GLN A 7 -6.96 -2.54 17.68
CA GLN A 7 -6.21 -3.32 18.66
C GLN A 7 -5.00 -2.53 19.21
N GLY A 8 -5.07 -1.20 19.19
CA GLY A 8 -3.95 -0.32 19.50
C GLY A 8 -3.35 -0.51 20.89
N THR A 9 -4.13 -0.84 21.92
CA THR A 9 -3.64 -0.98 23.29
C THR A 9 -2.61 -2.11 23.45
N LEU A 10 -2.84 -3.28 22.87
CA LEU A 10 -1.90 -4.41 22.99
C LEU A 10 -0.90 -4.46 21.83
N TYR A 11 -1.31 -4.07 20.63
CA TYR A 11 -0.51 -4.26 19.41
C TYR A 11 0.07 -2.97 18.82
N GLY A 12 -0.33 -1.79 19.35
CA GLY A 12 0.22 -0.48 18.95
C GLY A 12 -0.28 0.02 17.60
N MET A 13 0.62 0.67 16.87
CA MET A 13 0.30 1.33 15.59
C MET A 13 -0.15 0.35 14.49
N ASN A 14 -0.83 0.90 13.48
CA ASN A 14 -1.26 0.19 12.27
C ASN A 14 -2.24 -0.97 12.53
N THR A 15 -3.00 -0.92 13.62
CA THR A 15 -3.98 -1.95 14.01
C THR A 15 -5.41 -1.39 14.09
N GLU A 16 -5.72 -0.35 13.33
CA GLU A 16 -7.01 0.36 13.36
C GLU A 16 -8.16 -0.47 12.80
N GLY A 17 -7.93 -1.19 11.71
CA GLY A 17 -8.93 -2.05 11.08
C GLY A 17 -9.06 -3.43 11.72
N GLY A 18 -8.12 -3.81 12.57
CA GLY A 18 -8.05 -5.13 13.20
C GLY A 18 -6.70 -5.82 13.02
N LEU A 19 -6.64 -7.10 13.37
CA LEU A 19 -5.41 -7.88 13.35
C LEU A 19 -5.68 -9.34 12.96
N ILE A 20 -4.88 -9.87 12.05
CA ILE A 20 -4.87 -11.30 11.70
C ILE A 20 -3.64 -11.96 12.33
N ARG A 21 -3.87 -12.98 13.17
CA ARG A 21 -2.82 -13.74 13.84
C ARG A 21 -2.74 -15.15 13.31
N LEU A 22 -1.57 -15.51 12.80
CA LEU A 22 -1.29 -16.85 12.27
C LEU A 22 -0.41 -17.61 13.24
N TYR A 23 -0.82 -18.83 13.59
CA TYR A 23 -0.07 -19.73 14.44
C TYR A 23 0.38 -20.95 13.63
N SER A 24 1.69 -21.19 13.62
CA SER A 24 2.23 -22.43 13.05
C SER A 24 1.91 -23.60 13.98
N ARG A 25 1.73 -24.80 13.42
CA ARG A 25 1.54 -26.03 14.22
C ARG A 25 2.70 -26.25 15.17
N ASN A 26 2.39 -26.72 16.37
CA ASN A 26 3.39 -27.02 17.39
C ASN A 26 4.01 -28.39 17.14
N PRO A 27 5.33 -28.52 16.87
CA PRO A 27 5.98 -29.81 16.58
C PRO A 27 6.09 -30.74 17.78
N PHE A 28 5.76 -30.32 19.01
CA PHE A 28 5.56 -31.25 20.12
C PHE A 28 4.23 -31.98 20.07
N GLN A 29 3.20 -31.36 19.48
CA GLN A 29 1.84 -31.89 19.42
C GLN A 29 1.53 -32.56 18.08
N TYR A 30 2.10 -32.02 17.01
CA TYR A 30 1.91 -32.54 15.65
C TYR A 30 3.23 -33.02 15.07
N GLN A 31 3.22 -34.24 14.53
CA GLN A 31 4.40 -34.86 13.92
C GLN A 31 3.98 -35.50 12.61
N GLY A 32 4.82 -35.38 11.61
CA GLY A 32 4.50 -35.91 10.28
C GLY A 32 5.18 -35.12 9.18
N THR A 33 4.88 -35.48 7.96
CA THR A 33 5.23 -34.75 6.74
C THR A 33 3.94 -34.41 6.02
N ASP A 34 3.73 -33.13 5.79
CA ASP A 34 2.64 -32.64 4.95
C ASP A 34 3.20 -32.29 3.57
N VAL A 35 2.52 -32.73 2.53
CA VAL A 35 2.79 -32.36 1.15
C VAL A 35 1.51 -31.82 0.56
N GLN A 36 1.58 -30.64 -0.02
CA GLN A 36 0.46 -30.03 -0.71
C GLN A 36 0.89 -29.66 -2.13
N LEU A 37 0.14 -30.12 -3.10
CA LEU A 37 0.30 -29.76 -4.50
C LEU A 37 -0.99 -29.09 -4.97
N SER A 38 -0.85 -27.94 -5.64
CA SER A 38 -1.99 -27.20 -6.16
C SER A 38 -1.73 -26.82 -7.61
N ILE A 39 -2.75 -26.99 -8.43
CA ILE A 39 -2.77 -26.56 -9.83
C ILE A 39 -4.07 -25.80 -10.10
N GLY A 40 -4.02 -24.87 -11.03
CA GLY A 40 -5.21 -24.07 -11.36
C GLY A 40 -5.08 -23.36 -12.71
N SER A 41 -6.07 -22.54 -13.00
CA SER A 41 -6.09 -21.72 -14.21
C SER A 41 -4.88 -20.81 -14.33
N LYS A 42 -4.56 -20.34 -15.54
CA LYS A 42 -3.41 -19.46 -15.82
C LYS A 42 -2.07 -20.07 -15.40
N LEU A 43 -1.95 -21.39 -15.51
CA LEU A 43 -0.78 -22.15 -15.05
C LEU A 43 -0.43 -21.90 -13.57
N TYR A 44 -1.45 -21.68 -12.73
CA TYR A 44 -1.23 -21.67 -11.29
C TYR A 44 -0.70 -23.03 -10.84
N ARG A 45 0.40 -23.00 -10.13
CA ARG A 45 1.10 -24.16 -9.60
C ARG A 45 1.70 -23.82 -8.25
N LYS A 46 1.50 -24.70 -7.26
CA LYS A 46 2.12 -24.55 -5.95
C LYS A 46 2.49 -25.94 -5.41
N ALA A 47 3.68 -26.04 -4.89
CA ALA A 47 4.17 -27.20 -4.16
C ALA A 47 4.66 -26.75 -2.80
N GLU A 48 4.17 -27.39 -1.74
CA GLU A 48 4.56 -27.13 -0.36
C GLU A 48 4.91 -28.45 0.30
N VAL A 49 5.99 -28.44 1.06
CA VAL A 49 6.38 -29.59 1.87
C VAL A 49 6.77 -29.08 3.27
N SER A 50 6.27 -29.75 4.31
CA SER A 50 6.66 -29.45 5.67
C SER A 50 6.88 -30.75 6.47
N ARG A 51 7.86 -30.72 7.36
CA ARG A 51 8.21 -31.81 8.25
C ARG A 51 8.21 -31.32 9.68
N TYR A 52 7.47 -32.02 10.54
CA TYR A 52 7.39 -31.76 11.97
C TYR A 52 7.93 -32.98 12.72
N LYS A 53 8.83 -32.76 13.67
CA LYS A 53 9.44 -33.86 14.45
C LYS A 53 9.70 -33.44 15.90
N LYS A 54 9.23 -34.24 16.83
CA LYS A 54 9.68 -34.26 18.23
C LYS A 54 10.96 -35.06 18.30
N VAL A 55 12.07 -34.45 18.74
CA VAL A 55 13.36 -35.13 18.91
C VAL A 55 13.37 -35.86 20.23
N ASN A 56 12.95 -35.16 21.30
CA ASN A 56 12.78 -35.68 22.67
C ASN A 56 11.77 -34.80 23.42
N ASP A 57 11.57 -35.03 24.70
CA ASP A 57 10.60 -34.27 25.52
C ASP A 57 10.96 -32.78 25.68
N LYS A 58 12.23 -32.42 25.44
CA LYS A 58 12.73 -31.04 25.56
C LYS A 58 12.91 -30.33 24.23
N MET A 59 12.94 -31.04 23.10
CA MET A 59 13.25 -30.42 21.79
C MET A 59 12.38 -30.96 20.66
N ALA A 60 11.85 -30.06 19.87
CA ALA A 60 11.08 -30.37 18.66
C ALA A 60 11.34 -29.32 17.60
N PHE A 61 11.28 -29.70 16.31
CA PHE A 61 11.48 -28.79 15.21
C PHE A 61 10.43 -28.97 14.10
N ALA A 62 10.28 -27.92 13.30
CA ALA A 62 9.56 -27.95 12.04
C ALA A 62 10.42 -27.29 10.95
N VAL A 63 10.43 -27.86 9.76
CA VAL A 63 11.00 -27.27 8.55
C VAL A 63 9.97 -27.31 7.44
N ALA A 64 9.90 -26.27 6.62
CA ALA A 64 8.99 -26.20 5.51
C ALA A 64 9.67 -25.51 4.32
N GLY A 65 9.23 -25.85 3.12
CA GLY A 65 9.62 -25.16 1.89
C GLY A 65 8.45 -25.12 0.93
N PHE A 66 8.41 -24.09 0.10
CA PHE A 66 7.39 -23.98 -0.94
C PHE A 66 7.97 -23.36 -2.21
N TYR A 67 7.34 -23.68 -3.31
CA TYR A 67 7.47 -23.02 -4.60
C TYR A 67 6.08 -22.76 -5.16
N GLY A 68 5.84 -21.55 -5.64
CA GLY A 68 4.58 -21.13 -6.26
C GLY A 68 4.79 -20.33 -7.53
N GLY A 69 3.80 -20.34 -8.41
CA GLY A 69 3.82 -19.51 -9.60
C GLY A 69 2.50 -19.49 -10.34
N GLN A 70 2.28 -18.42 -11.09
CA GLN A 70 1.12 -18.20 -11.95
C GLN A 70 1.50 -17.28 -13.10
N ASN A 71 0.92 -17.49 -14.27
CA ASN A 71 1.16 -16.62 -15.42
C ASN A 71 0.35 -15.31 -15.39
N GLY A 72 -0.65 -15.23 -14.49
CA GLY A 72 -1.50 -14.05 -14.34
C GLY A 72 -2.65 -13.96 -15.36
N PHE A 73 -3.41 -12.87 -15.27
CA PHE A 73 -4.67 -12.66 -15.99
C PHE A 73 -4.53 -11.67 -17.14
N PHE A 74 -3.53 -10.77 -17.08
CA PHE A 74 -3.34 -9.68 -18.02
C PHE A 74 -2.18 -9.94 -18.98
N ARG A 75 -2.36 -9.48 -20.20
CA ARG A 75 -1.29 -9.44 -21.19
C ARG A 75 -0.96 -8.00 -21.54
N ASN A 76 0.33 -7.71 -21.61
CA ASN A 76 0.83 -6.47 -22.16
C ASN A 76 0.57 -6.44 -23.67
N GLN A 77 -0.18 -5.46 -24.16
CA GLN A 77 -0.52 -5.35 -25.58
C GLN A 77 0.69 -4.99 -26.45
N TYR A 78 1.71 -4.36 -25.88
CA TYR A 78 2.89 -3.94 -26.58
C TYR A 78 3.71 -5.11 -27.15
N ASP A 79 3.93 -6.14 -26.32
CA ASP A 79 4.80 -7.28 -26.67
C ASP A 79 4.14 -8.66 -26.49
N GLY A 80 2.89 -8.69 -26.03
CA GLY A 80 2.15 -9.93 -25.75
C GLY A 80 2.59 -10.71 -24.51
N SER A 81 3.53 -10.17 -23.72
CA SER A 81 4.01 -10.80 -22.50
C SER A 81 2.95 -10.84 -21.39
N HIS A 82 3.14 -11.69 -20.38
CA HIS A 82 2.28 -11.70 -19.20
C HIS A 82 2.62 -10.54 -18.28
N ALA A 83 1.68 -9.61 -18.09
CA ALA A 83 1.89 -8.37 -17.33
C ALA A 83 1.86 -8.58 -15.80
N ASP A 84 1.33 -9.70 -15.32
CA ASP A 84 1.14 -10.03 -13.90
C ASP A 84 1.63 -11.45 -13.53
N LEU A 85 2.62 -11.97 -14.26
CA LEU A 85 3.29 -13.24 -13.94
C LEU A 85 3.96 -13.15 -12.57
N ILE A 86 3.78 -14.18 -11.73
CA ILE A 86 4.45 -14.30 -10.44
C ILE A 86 5.12 -15.66 -10.28
N ASN A 87 6.30 -15.66 -9.68
CA ASN A 87 6.99 -16.83 -9.17
C ASN A 87 7.57 -16.51 -7.79
N GLU A 88 7.41 -17.45 -6.88
CA GLU A 88 7.88 -17.30 -5.50
C GLU A 88 8.41 -18.62 -4.96
N PHE A 89 9.36 -18.56 -4.08
CA PHE A 89 9.78 -19.69 -3.28
C PHE A 89 10.23 -19.24 -1.90
N GLY A 90 10.15 -20.14 -0.95
CA GLY A 90 10.60 -19.84 0.39
C GLY A 90 10.81 -21.07 1.23
N SER A 91 11.43 -20.85 2.38
CA SER A 91 11.68 -21.87 3.39
C SER A 91 11.45 -21.30 4.78
N LYS A 92 11.05 -22.16 5.72
CA LYS A 92 10.84 -21.81 7.13
C LYS A 92 11.37 -22.90 8.03
N GLY A 93 12.12 -22.49 9.05
CA GLY A 93 12.56 -23.34 10.15
C GLY A 93 11.99 -22.86 11.47
N ARG A 94 11.61 -23.77 12.35
CA ARG A 94 11.24 -23.49 13.74
C ARG A 94 11.82 -24.52 14.68
N LEU A 95 12.45 -24.09 15.75
CA LEU A 95 13.00 -24.92 16.80
C LEU A 95 12.37 -24.53 18.14
N LEU A 96 11.72 -25.48 18.79
CA LEU A 96 11.22 -25.35 20.15
C LEU A 96 12.15 -26.11 21.11
N TRP A 97 12.66 -25.41 22.11
CA TRP A 97 13.52 -25.98 23.14
C TRP A 97 13.01 -25.62 24.54
N ARG A 98 12.82 -26.66 25.35
CA ARG A 98 12.31 -26.60 26.73
C ARG A 98 13.32 -27.19 27.69
N PRO A 99 14.41 -26.49 28.07
CA PRO A 99 15.43 -27.02 28.94
C PRO A 99 14.88 -27.39 30.34
N THR A 100 13.89 -26.65 30.81
CA THR A 100 13.17 -26.89 32.06
C THR A 100 11.65 -26.78 31.84
N ASN A 101 10.85 -27.19 32.85
CA ASN A 101 9.40 -27.04 32.82
C ASN A 101 8.93 -25.57 32.88
N ARG A 102 9.81 -24.63 33.21
CA ARG A 102 9.51 -23.20 33.36
C ARG A 102 10.06 -22.35 32.22
N LEU A 103 11.03 -22.84 31.46
CA LEU A 103 11.71 -22.04 30.42
C LEU A 103 11.53 -22.69 29.06
N ASN A 104 11.03 -21.89 28.12
CA ASN A 104 10.82 -22.28 26.73
C ASN A 104 11.49 -21.28 25.79
N PHE A 105 12.17 -21.79 24.77
CA PHE A 105 12.73 -21.05 23.66
C PHE A 105 11.99 -21.45 22.38
N ASP A 106 11.66 -20.47 21.54
CA ASP A 106 11.03 -20.63 20.24
C ASP A 106 11.83 -19.83 19.21
N LEU A 107 12.68 -20.51 18.47
CA LEU A 107 13.48 -19.92 17.42
C LEU A 107 12.81 -20.15 16.06
N ILE A 108 12.59 -19.09 15.32
CA ILE A 108 11.98 -19.10 13.98
C ILE A 108 12.94 -18.39 13.03
N ALA A 109 13.11 -18.95 11.84
CA ALA A 109 13.76 -18.28 10.72
C ALA A 109 13.03 -18.62 9.44
N ASP A 110 12.79 -17.62 8.60
CA ASP A 110 12.21 -17.82 7.27
C ASP A 110 12.91 -16.97 6.21
N TYR A 111 12.88 -17.47 5.00
CA TYR A 111 13.34 -16.80 3.80
C TYR A 111 12.28 -16.89 2.72
N GLN A 112 12.02 -15.78 2.05
CA GLN A 112 11.13 -15.74 0.90
C GLN A 112 11.77 -14.92 -0.23
N TYR A 113 11.68 -15.47 -1.43
CA TYR A 113 11.97 -14.79 -2.68
C TYR A 113 10.72 -14.68 -3.52
N THR A 114 10.44 -13.48 -4.02
CA THR A 114 9.35 -13.21 -4.96
C THR A 114 9.92 -12.53 -6.20
N ARG A 115 9.51 -13.00 -7.38
CA ARG A 115 9.71 -12.33 -8.66
C ARG A 115 8.38 -12.26 -9.38
N GLN A 116 7.98 -11.06 -9.73
CA GLN A 116 6.74 -10.86 -10.48
C GLN A 116 6.95 -9.81 -11.59
N ASN A 117 6.24 -9.98 -12.69
CA ASN A 117 5.87 -8.88 -13.54
C ASN A 117 4.77 -8.16 -12.78
N GLY A 118 4.88 -6.85 -12.63
CA GLY A 118 3.95 -6.13 -11.77
C GLY A 118 3.32 -4.97 -12.50
N PHE A 119 2.42 -4.31 -11.78
CA PHE A 119 1.81 -3.08 -12.24
C PHE A 119 1.12 -3.22 -13.61
N PRO A 120 0.17 -4.18 -13.78
CA PRO A 120 -0.55 -4.38 -15.02
C PRO A 120 -1.61 -3.29 -15.21
N TYR A 121 -1.21 -2.03 -14.98
CA TYR A 121 -2.09 -0.89 -15.09
C TYR A 121 -2.33 -0.54 -16.54
N GLY A 122 -3.57 -0.13 -16.83
CA GLY A 122 -3.97 0.54 -18.05
C GLY A 122 -4.38 1.98 -17.74
N GLN A 123 -4.80 2.69 -18.76
CA GLN A 123 -5.30 4.06 -18.62
C GLN A 123 -6.81 4.10 -18.78
N VAL A 124 -7.45 5.09 -18.17
CA VAL A 124 -8.80 5.53 -18.54
C VAL A 124 -8.63 6.79 -19.36
N VAL A 125 -9.13 6.78 -20.59
CA VAL A 125 -9.07 7.90 -21.52
C VAL A 125 -10.47 8.46 -21.70
N THR A 126 -10.65 9.74 -21.46
CA THR A 126 -11.95 10.42 -21.59
C THR A 126 -12.20 10.91 -23.03
N GLU A 127 -13.46 11.15 -23.40
CA GLU A 127 -13.84 11.74 -24.68
C GLU A 127 -13.22 13.14 -24.86
N ASP A 128 -13.18 13.95 -23.79
CA ASP A 128 -12.62 15.31 -23.84
C ASP A 128 -11.11 15.29 -24.09
N GLU A 129 -10.37 14.34 -23.46
CA GLU A 129 -8.94 14.16 -23.71
C GLU A 129 -8.65 13.75 -25.16
N LEU A 130 -9.48 12.88 -25.73
CA LEU A 130 -9.36 12.48 -27.13
C LEU A 130 -9.72 13.63 -28.11
N ALA A 131 -10.74 14.41 -27.79
CA ALA A 131 -11.12 15.57 -28.59
C ALA A 131 -10.02 16.63 -28.62
N ALA A 132 -9.25 16.77 -27.55
CA ALA A 132 -8.09 17.63 -27.45
C ALA A 132 -6.80 17.02 -28.06
N ALA A 133 -6.80 15.72 -28.39
CA ALA A 133 -5.64 15.03 -28.89
C ALA A 133 -5.30 15.38 -30.33
N THR A 134 -4.06 15.81 -30.59
CA THR A 134 -3.53 16.03 -31.93
C THR A 134 -2.80 14.78 -32.42
N ILE A 135 -2.48 14.73 -33.73
CA ILE A 135 -1.72 13.60 -34.35
C ILE A 135 -0.37 13.30 -33.64
N THR A 136 0.17 14.28 -32.93
CA THR A 136 1.40 14.16 -32.15
C THR A 136 1.12 13.89 -30.68
N SER A 137 -0.15 13.81 -30.27
CA SER A 137 -0.53 13.49 -28.90
C SER A 137 -0.29 12.00 -28.63
N PRO A 138 0.21 11.64 -27.43
CA PRO A 138 0.27 10.24 -26.99
C PRO A 138 -1.08 9.53 -26.99
N LEU A 139 -2.18 10.29 -26.91
CA LEU A 139 -3.55 9.77 -26.93
C LEU A 139 -4.09 9.54 -28.34
N TYR A 140 -3.35 9.98 -29.39
CA TYR A 140 -3.82 9.85 -30.77
C TYR A 140 -3.99 8.39 -31.18
N GLY A 141 -5.16 8.05 -31.68
CA GLY A 141 -5.52 6.70 -32.10
C GLY A 141 -6.04 5.79 -31.00
N LEU A 142 -6.06 6.23 -29.74
CA LEU A 142 -6.75 5.52 -28.66
C LEU A 142 -8.27 5.73 -28.78
N LYS A 143 -9.01 4.91 -28.04
CA LYS A 143 -10.47 5.04 -27.87
C LYS A 143 -10.77 5.50 -26.46
N ALA A 144 -11.86 6.20 -26.25
CA ALA A 144 -12.35 6.50 -24.92
C ALA A 144 -12.67 5.20 -24.16
N GLY A 145 -12.50 5.24 -22.85
CA GLY A 145 -12.72 4.12 -21.94
C GLY A 145 -11.44 3.56 -21.35
N THR A 146 -11.55 2.39 -20.72
CA THR A 146 -10.45 1.70 -20.06
C THR A 146 -9.55 1.02 -21.10
N GLN A 147 -8.26 1.33 -21.08
CA GLN A 147 -7.24 0.66 -21.86
C GLN A 147 -6.65 -0.51 -21.08
N LEU A 148 -6.31 -1.60 -21.77
CA LEU A 148 -5.56 -2.70 -21.19
C LEU A 148 -4.07 -2.33 -21.04
N PRO A 149 -3.28 -3.07 -20.25
CA PRO A 149 -1.84 -2.81 -20.12
C PRO A 149 -1.14 -2.77 -21.48
N ASN A 150 -0.42 -1.66 -21.73
CA ASN A 150 0.26 -1.43 -23.01
C ASN A 150 1.58 -0.67 -22.76
N GLN A 151 2.48 -1.31 -22.02
CA GLN A 151 3.72 -0.73 -21.53
C GLN A 151 4.88 -1.12 -22.46
N ASN A 152 5.67 -0.13 -22.91
CA ASN A 152 6.87 -0.40 -23.71
C ASN A 152 7.98 -1.06 -22.86
N ARG A 153 8.01 -0.79 -21.54
CA ARG A 153 8.88 -1.43 -20.57
C ARG A 153 8.09 -2.32 -19.63
N GLN A 154 8.32 -3.64 -19.66
CA GLN A 154 7.66 -4.55 -18.75
C GLN A 154 8.02 -4.24 -17.30
N SER A 155 7.08 -3.70 -16.56
CA SER A 155 7.21 -3.47 -15.13
C SER A 155 7.47 -4.77 -14.37
N ASN A 156 8.36 -4.74 -13.38
CA ASN A 156 8.68 -5.92 -12.60
C ASN A 156 9.09 -5.60 -11.16
N TYR A 157 8.94 -6.60 -10.29
CA TYR A 157 9.31 -6.51 -8.89
C TYR A 157 10.02 -7.79 -8.45
N ARG A 158 11.09 -7.63 -7.67
CA ARG A 158 11.84 -8.74 -7.07
C ARG A 158 12.11 -8.42 -5.61
N ARG A 159 11.83 -9.37 -4.73
CA ARG A 159 12.04 -9.19 -3.30
C ARG A 159 12.70 -10.40 -2.67
N ASN A 160 13.70 -10.12 -1.84
CA ASN A 160 14.25 -11.07 -0.89
C ASN A 160 13.91 -10.55 0.52
N ILE A 161 13.35 -11.41 1.34
CA ILE A 161 13.08 -11.10 2.75
C ILE A 161 13.55 -12.26 3.63
N ILE A 162 14.25 -11.93 4.70
CA ILE A 162 14.65 -12.87 5.75
C ILE A 162 14.04 -12.36 7.04
N ASN A 163 13.34 -13.22 7.75
CA ASN A 163 12.87 -12.94 9.09
C ASN A 163 13.45 -13.95 10.06
N THR A 164 13.88 -13.49 11.23
CA THR A 164 14.26 -14.34 12.35
C THR A 164 13.55 -13.86 13.59
N GLY A 165 13.23 -14.79 14.48
CA GLY A 165 12.59 -14.46 15.75
C GLY A 165 13.01 -15.44 16.84
N LEU A 166 13.28 -14.90 18.03
CA LEU A 166 13.57 -15.64 19.25
C LEU A 166 12.54 -15.28 20.31
N GLY A 167 11.64 -16.21 20.59
CA GLY A 167 10.71 -16.12 21.71
C GLY A 167 11.28 -16.82 22.94
N ILE A 168 11.25 -16.15 24.08
CA ILE A 168 11.63 -16.71 25.37
C ILE A 168 10.43 -16.58 26.29
N LYS A 169 9.97 -17.71 26.84
CA LYS A 169 8.88 -17.72 27.80
C LYS A 169 9.37 -18.35 29.12
N TYR A 170 9.23 -17.59 30.21
CA TYR A 170 9.49 -18.05 31.56
C TYR A 170 8.20 -18.09 32.39
N ALA A 171 7.86 -19.25 32.91
CA ALA A 171 6.72 -19.48 33.81
C ALA A 171 7.14 -19.31 35.25
N GLY A 172 6.85 -18.15 35.84
CA GLY A 172 7.11 -17.86 37.26
C GLY A 172 6.02 -18.38 38.19
N ASN A 173 6.15 -18.07 39.49
CA ASN A 173 5.12 -18.33 40.46
C ASN A 173 4.10 -17.16 40.44
N GLY A 174 2.95 -17.35 39.82
CA GLY A 174 1.90 -16.34 39.71
C GLY A 174 2.05 -15.37 38.52
N PHE A 175 3.05 -15.50 37.66
CA PHE A 175 3.24 -14.71 36.46
C PHE A 175 3.98 -15.45 35.35
N ASP A 176 3.78 -15.03 34.11
CA ASP A 176 4.55 -15.43 32.93
C ASP A 176 5.31 -14.22 32.40
N ILE A 177 6.61 -14.38 32.10
CA ILE A 177 7.40 -13.40 31.33
C ILE A 177 7.55 -13.91 29.90
N ASN A 178 7.30 -13.06 28.91
CA ASN A 178 7.54 -13.36 27.51
C ASN A 178 8.43 -12.25 26.92
N SER A 179 9.49 -12.65 26.24
CA SER A 179 10.32 -11.78 25.40
C SER A 179 10.25 -12.30 23.97
N MET A 180 10.12 -11.40 23.00
CA MET A 180 10.15 -11.72 21.59
C MET A 180 11.06 -10.73 20.89
N THR A 181 12.26 -11.19 20.53
CA THR A 181 13.20 -10.45 19.69
C THR A 181 13.03 -10.89 18.25
N SER A 182 12.94 -9.96 17.33
CA SER A 182 12.92 -10.28 15.90
C SER A 182 13.87 -9.39 15.09
N TRP A 183 14.34 -9.94 13.99
CA TRP A 183 15.10 -9.22 12.99
C TRP A 183 14.58 -9.56 11.61
N GLN A 184 14.40 -8.51 10.79
CA GLN A 184 14.01 -8.60 9.40
C GLN A 184 15.06 -7.94 8.52
N TYR A 185 15.44 -8.62 7.46
CA TYR A 185 16.24 -8.09 6.37
C TYR A 185 15.38 -8.06 5.10
N LEU A 186 15.34 -6.90 4.44
CA LEU A 186 14.64 -6.67 3.19
C LEU A 186 15.64 -6.21 2.11
N ARG A 187 15.58 -6.82 0.95
CA ARG A 187 16.22 -6.32 -0.26
C ARG A 187 15.26 -6.49 -1.43
N ASP A 188 14.86 -5.38 -2.02
CA ASP A 188 13.99 -5.42 -3.18
C ASP A 188 14.50 -4.58 -4.36
N TYR A 189 13.88 -4.80 -5.49
CA TYR A 189 14.05 -4.06 -6.71
C TYR A 189 12.73 -3.98 -7.44
N MET A 190 12.38 -2.79 -7.89
CA MET A 190 11.21 -2.49 -8.71
C MET A 190 11.66 -1.74 -9.96
N LEU A 191 11.12 -2.10 -11.10
CA LEU A 191 11.07 -1.28 -12.30
C LEU A 191 9.60 -1.03 -12.61
N MET A 192 9.21 0.20 -12.80
CA MET A 192 7.86 0.57 -13.14
C MET A 192 7.86 1.52 -14.34
N ASP A 193 7.13 1.13 -15.38
CA ASP A 193 6.72 2.00 -16.46
C ASP A 193 5.59 2.87 -15.90
N ILE A 194 5.89 4.14 -15.62
CA ILE A 194 4.98 5.02 -14.87
C ILE A 194 4.02 5.81 -15.77
N ASP A 195 4.23 5.80 -17.06
CA ASP A 195 3.30 6.40 -18.02
C ASP A 195 2.25 5.41 -18.57
N TYR A 196 2.48 4.10 -18.36
CA TYR A 196 1.59 2.99 -18.75
C TYR A 196 1.24 2.96 -20.25
N ARG A 197 2.13 3.45 -21.12
CA ARG A 197 1.92 3.66 -22.54
C ARG A 197 2.97 2.93 -23.40
N PRO A 198 2.69 2.76 -24.70
CA PRO A 198 3.69 2.21 -25.63
C PRO A 198 4.80 3.21 -26.01
N GLN A 199 4.65 4.51 -25.69
CA GLN A 199 5.67 5.52 -25.89
C GLN A 199 6.69 5.47 -24.76
N ASP A 200 7.95 5.75 -25.06
CA ASP A 200 9.05 5.73 -24.11
C ASP A 200 9.16 7.10 -23.39
N PHE A 201 8.16 7.41 -22.53
CA PHE A 201 8.15 8.69 -21.84
C PHE A 201 8.93 8.66 -20.53
N MET A 202 8.53 7.79 -19.62
CA MET A 202 9.11 7.79 -18.27
C MET A 202 9.07 6.41 -17.64
N HIS A 203 10.13 6.09 -16.93
CA HIS A 203 10.12 4.95 -16.02
C HIS A 203 10.84 5.29 -14.73
N LEU A 204 10.58 4.51 -13.71
CA LEU A 204 11.36 4.57 -12.48
C LEU A 204 11.94 3.19 -12.14
N THR A 205 13.09 3.21 -11.48
CA THR A 205 13.58 2.04 -10.76
C THR A 205 13.65 2.37 -9.28
N GLN A 206 13.34 1.39 -8.44
CA GLN A 206 13.49 1.54 -6.99
C GLN A 206 14.25 0.33 -6.44
N ARG A 207 15.20 0.60 -5.56
CA ARG A 207 15.92 -0.42 -4.80
C ARG A 207 15.81 -0.07 -3.33
N GLN A 208 15.35 -1.02 -2.53
CA GLN A 208 15.30 -0.86 -1.09
C GLN A 208 16.22 -1.86 -0.40
N LEU A 209 16.88 -1.39 0.64
CA LEU A 209 17.66 -2.19 1.56
C LEU A 209 17.24 -1.82 2.97
N GLY A 210 16.63 -2.76 3.67
CA GLY A 210 16.05 -2.53 4.98
C GLY A 210 16.54 -3.52 6.03
N ASN A 211 16.71 -3.03 7.24
CA ASN A 211 16.91 -3.84 8.43
C ASN A 211 15.96 -3.32 9.52
N THR A 212 15.24 -4.23 10.15
CA THR A 212 14.35 -3.91 11.26
C THR A 212 14.64 -4.84 12.43
N VAL A 213 14.87 -4.29 13.60
CA VAL A 213 14.97 -5.03 14.86
C VAL A 213 13.79 -4.66 15.73
N THR A 214 13.15 -5.65 16.32
CA THR A 214 12.00 -5.46 17.21
C THR A 214 12.18 -6.27 18.48
N GLU A 215 11.84 -5.68 19.62
CA GLU A 215 11.77 -6.36 20.91
C GLU A 215 10.44 -6.08 21.57
N GLU A 216 9.80 -7.12 22.08
CA GLU A 216 8.63 -7.01 22.95
C GLU A 216 8.85 -7.82 24.21
N LEU A 217 8.77 -7.15 25.34
CA LEU A 217 8.80 -7.76 26.66
C LEU A 217 7.44 -7.62 27.33
N SER A 218 6.85 -8.74 27.76
CA SER A 218 5.57 -8.70 28.48
C SER A 218 5.58 -9.58 29.72
N VAL A 219 4.87 -9.14 30.75
CA VAL A 219 4.61 -9.88 31.98
C VAL A 219 3.11 -10.00 32.14
N LYS A 220 2.61 -11.22 32.32
CA LYS A 220 1.19 -11.53 32.52
C LYS A 220 0.97 -12.18 33.85
N SER A 221 -0.12 -11.83 34.54
CA SER A 221 -0.57 -12.57 35.70
C SER A 221 -0.93 -14.01 35.35
N ARG A 222 -0.59 -14.92 36.24
CA ARG A 222 -0.91 -16.34 36.18
C ARG A 222 -1.49 -16.76 37.50
N ASN A 223 -2.70 -16.35 37.78
CA ASN A 223 -3.39 -16.61 39.03
C ASN A 223 -4.87 -16.91 38.77
N ASP A 224 -5.54 -17.50 39.72
CA ASP A 224 -6.98 -17.76 39.71
C ASP A 224 -7.78 -16.60 40.37
N SER A 225 -7.18 -15.41 40.49
CA SER A 225 -7.84 -14.24 41.06
C SER A 225 -8.78 -13.61 40.07
N LYS A 226 -9.70 -12.77 40.57
CA LYS A 226 -10.64 -11.98 39.74
C LYS A 226 -9.95 -10.87 38.94
N TRP A 227 -8.66 -10.66 39.10
CA TRP A 227 -7.88 -9.64 38.39
C TRP A 227 -6.73 -10.27 37.59
N HIS A 228 -6.89 -10.23 36.27
CA HIS A 228 -5.87 -10.65 35.30
C HIS A 228 -5.26 -9.41 34.67
N TRP A 229 -3.96 -9.33 34.62
CA TRP A 229 -3.27 -8.18 34.08
C TRP A 229 -2.12 -8.56 33.16
N THR A 230 -1.83 -7.65 32.24
CA THR A 230 -0.68 -7.73 31.35
C THR A 230 0.03 -6.39 31.34
N PHE A 231 1.33 -6.39 31.57
CA PHE A 231 2.23 -5.28 31.35
C PHE A 231 3.15 -5.60 30.20
N GLY A 232 3.47 -4.60 29.35
CA GLY A 232 4.47 -4.81 28.30
C GLY A 232 5.18 -3.55 27.88
N ALA A 233 6.35 -3.76 27.29
CA ALA A 233 7.15 -2.74 26.61
C ALA A 233 7.52 -3.24 25.22
N PHE A 234 7.51 -2.34 24.26
CA PHE A 234 7.79 -2.58 22.85
C PHE A 234 8.84 -1.60 22.36
N GLY A 235 9.79 -2.07 21.58
CA GLY A 235 10.75 -1.24 20.86
C GLY A 235 11.00 -1.78 19.45
N SER A 236 11.06 -0.88 18.47
CA SER A 236 11.38 -1.23 17.09
C SER A 236 12.27 -0.15 16.50
N TYR A 237 13.34 -0.56 15.86
CA TYR A 237 14.20 0.31 15.06
C TYR A 237 14.30 -0.24 13.65
N GLN A 238 13.89 0.57 12.69
CA GLN A 238 14.01 0.29 11.27
C GLN A 238 15.04 1.21 10.67
N TRP A 239 15.97 0.67 9.91
CA TRP A 239 16.82 1.40 9.00
C TRP A 239 16.46 0.99 7.57
N LEU A 240 16.05 1.97 6.76
CA LEU A 240 15.66 1.75 5.37
C LEU A 240 16.40 2.74 4.47
N LYS A 241 17.09 2.20 3.45
CA LYS A 241 17.65 2.97 2.34
C LYS A 241 16.85 2.69 1.09
N THR A 242 16.35 3.74 0.47
CA THR A 242 15.67 3.68 -0.83
C THR A 242 16.50 4.45 -1.86
N THR A 243 16.75 3.83 -3.00
CA THR A 243 17.34 4.50 -4.18
C THR A 243 16.30 4.42 -5.29
N ALA A 244 15.75 5.57 -5.70
CA ALA A 244 14.58 5.65 -6.57
C ALA A 244 14.76 6.71 -7.67
N PRO A 245 15.67 6.49 -8.65
CA PRO A 245 15.82 7.39 -9.79
C PRO A 245 14.59 7.35 -10.71
N VAL A 246 14.16 8.53 -11.15
CA VAL A 246 13.14 8.73 -12.19
C VAL A 246 13.85 9.07 -13.49
N TYR A 247 13.51 8.38 -14.57
CA TYR A 247 14.10 8.55 -15.89
C TYR A 247 13.12 9.23 -16.84
N PHE A 248 13.60 10.22 -17.59
CA PHE A 248 12.89 10.87 -18.68
C PHE A 248 13.45 10.34 -20.00
N ASP A 249 12.66 9.55 -20.67
CA ASP A 249 13.10 8.81 -21.83
C ASP A 249 12.96 9.66 -23.13
N GLN A 250 13.32 9.08 -24.26
CA GLN A 250 13.49 9.84 -25.51
C GLN A 250 12.21 10.51 -25.98
N ASP A 251 11.07 9.83 -25.88
CA ASP A 251 9.78 10.39 -26.35
C ASP A 251 9.33 11.56 -25.49
N MET A 252 9.62 11.54 -24.17
CA MET A 252 9.35 12.66 -23.27
C MET A 252 10.17 13.89 -23.69
N ASN A 253 11.47 13.74 -23.86
CA ASN A 253 12.35 14.83 -24.27
C ASN A 253 11.92 15.42 -25.63
N SER A 254 11.56 14.57 -26.59
CA SER A 254 11.05 14.98 -27.91
C SER A 254 9.71 15.72 -27.80
N TYR A 255 8.79 15.21 -26.99
CA TYR A 255 7.46 15.81 -26.78
C TYR A 255 7.58 17.19 -26.13
N LEU A 256 8.38 17.32 -25.07
CA LEU A 256 8.61 18.59 -24.38
C LEU A 256 9.30 19.61 -25.31
N SER A 257 10.35 19.19 -26.04
CA SER A 257 11.04 20.02 -27.01
C SER A 257 10.07 20.62 -28.03
N LYS A 258 9.19 19.79 -28.60
CA LYS A 258 8.17 20.22 -29.54
C LYS A 258 7.18 21.20 -28.89
N LYS A 259 6.67 20.88 -27.70
CA LYS A 259 5.71 21.75 -26.98
C LYS A 259 6.29 23.13 -26.69
N ILE A 260 7.53 23.20 -26.22
CA ILE A 260 8.22 24.47 -25.90
C ILE A 260 8.49 25.24 -27.17
N THR A 261 8.94 24.58 -28.24
CA THR A 261 9.13 25.20 -29.57
C THR A 261 7.84 25.79 -30.07
N ASP A 262 6.74 25.04 -30.10
CA ASP A 262 5.42 25.51 -30.56
C ASP A 262 4.91 26.69 -29.73
N TYR A 263 5.09 26.64 -28.41
CA TYR A 263 4.71 27.72 -27.50
C TYR A 263 5.53 28.99 -27.75
N ALA A 264 6.83 28.89 -27.87
CA ALA A 264 7.72 29.99 -28.13
C ALA A 264 7.45 30.63 -29.52
N TYR A 265 7.28 29.80 -30.55
CA TYR A 265 6.92 30.24 -31.90
C TYR A 265 5.59 30.99 -31.92
N ASN A 266 4.54 30.42 -31.35
CA ASN A 266 3.22 31.04 -31.32
C ASN A 266 3.17 32.32 -30.49
N GLY A 267 3.88 32.34 -29.36
CA GLY A 267 4.03 33.54 -28.52
C GLY A 267 4.71 34.68 -29.26
N MET A 268 5.81 34.39 -29.97
CA MET A 268 6.55 35.33 -30.77
C MET A 268 5.70 35.80 -31.97
N LEU A 269 5.10 34.89 -32.72
CA LEU A 269 4.24 35.18 -33.86
C LEU A 269 3.08 36.12 -33.47
N ASN A 270 2.38 35.81 -32.36
CA ASN A 270 1.25 36.62 -31.92
C ASN A 270 1.69 38.03 -31.45
N ALA A 271 2.76 38.12 -30.67
CA ALA A 271 3.26 39.41 -30.18
C ALA A 271 3.75 40.33 -31.33
N MET A 272 4.51 39.77 -32.26
CA MET A 272 5.03 40.53 -33.40
C MET A 272 3.93 40.88 -34.40
N ALA A 273 3.02 39.94 -34.72
CA ALA A 273 1.90 40.17 -35.62
C ALA A 273 0.93 41.23 -35.09
N ALA A 274 0.63 41.23 -33.79
CA ALA A 274 -0.21 42.25 -33.17
C ALA A 274 0.38 43.66 -33.33
N ARG A 275 1.71 43.82 -33.06
CA ARG A 275 2.41 45.10 -33.27
C ARG A 275 2.41 45.54 -34.72
N MET A 276 2.61 44.61 -35.66
CA MET A 276 2.59 44.91 -37.10
C MET A 276 1.16 45.27 -37.58
N ALA A 277 0.14 44.52 -37.16
CA ALA A 277 -1.26 44.79 -37.48
C ALA A 277 -1.70 46.20 -37.00
N GLN A 278 -1.35 46.58 -35.78
CA GLN A 278 -1.63 47.92 -35.25
C GLN A 278 -1.06 49.04 -36.15
N ARG A 279 0.18 48.86 -36.64
CA ARG A 279 0.78 49.83 -37.57
C ARG A 279 0.04 49.88 -38.91
N MET A 280 -0.39 48.72 -39.43
CA MET A 280 -1.16 48.65 -40.68
C MET A 280 -2.56 49.27 -40.53
N ILE A 281 -3.22 49.07 -39.40
CA ILE A 281 -4.52 49.69 -39.09
C ILE A 281 -4.37 51.22 -38.99
N ALA A 282 -3.32 51.71 -38.30
CA ALA A 282 -3.01 53.13 -38.23
C ALA A 282 -2.71 53.73 -39.63
N GLY A 283 -2.21 52.93 -40.57
CA GLY A 283 -2.01 53.27 -41.96
C GLY A 283 -3.28 53.17 -42.87
N GLY A 284 -4.45 52.87 -42.28
CA GLY A 284 -5.72 52.83 -42.98
C GLY A 284 -6.17 51.46 -43.50
N MET A 285 -5.48 50.40 -43.18
CA MET A 285 -5.90 49.04 -43.55
C MET A 285 -7.03 48.55 -42.62
N SER A 286 -7.98 47.77 -43.18
CA SER A 286 -9.03 47.17 -42.36
C SER A 286 -8.43 46.19 -41.33
N GLU A 287 -9.04 46.09 -40.18
CA GLU A 287 -8.53 45.28 -39.05
C GLU A 287 -8.35 43.81 -39.44
N GLU A 288 -9.32 43.21 -40.14
CA GLU A 288 -9.26 41.83 -40.59
C GLU A 288 -8.08 41.59 -41.54
N LEU A 289 -7.94 42.46 -42.56
CA LEU A 289 -6.85 42.35 -43.53
C LEU A 289 -5.50 42.62 -42.90
N ALA A 290 -5.39 43.59 -41.96
CA ALA A 290 -4.19 43.91 -41.24
C ALA A 290 -3.73 42.73 -40.38
N ASN A 291 -4.63 42.09 -39.62
CA ASN A 291 -4.33 40.93 -38.80
C ASN A 291 -3.85 39.75 -39.65
N LYS A 292 -4.54 39.43 -40.74
CA LYS A 292 -4.17 38.35 -41.66
C LYS A 292 -2.81 38.59 -42.31
N THR A 293 -2.58 39.79 -42.85
CA THR A 293 -1.35 40.16 -43.54
C THR A 293 -0.15 40.21 -42.56
N ALA A 294 -0.35 40.81 -41.39
CA ALA A 294 0.69 40.87 -40.35
C ALA A 294 1.11 39.48 -39.91
N ARG A 295 0.16 38.57 -39.65
CA ARG A 295 0.47 37.21 -39.26
C ARG A 295 1.26 36.46 -40.31
N ALA A 296 0.88 36.54 -41.58
CA ALA A 296 1.59 35.90 -42.68
C ALA A 296 3.01 36.47 -42.85
N SER A 297 3.15 37.81 -42.82
CA SER A 297 4.43 38.47 -42.96
C SER A 297 5.40 38.15 -41.82
N VAL A 298 4.90 38.13 -40.58
CA VAL A 298 5.72 37.77 -39.40
C VAL A 298 6.11 36.31 -39.45
N ALA A 299 5.22 35.37 -39.84
CA ALA A 299 5.56 33.97 -40.02
C ALA A 299 6.68 33.78 -41.05
N ALA A 300 6.60 34.46 -42.21
CA ALA A 300 7.65 34.45 -43.22
C ALA A 300 8.98 35.03 -42.70
N MET A 301 8.92 36.12 -41.92
CA MET A 301 10.10 36.74 -41.29
C MET A 301 10.78 35.81 -40.30
N ILE A 302 10.00 35.17 -39.41
CA ILE A 302 10.54 34.19 -38.44
C ILE A 302 11.19 33.03 -39.20
N ALA A 303 10.54 32.49 -40.22
CA ALA A 303 11.07 31.37 -41.01
C ALA A 303 12.36 31.77 -41.77
N GLY A 304 12.37 32.96 -42.40
CA GLY A 304 13.55 33.51 -43.11
C GLY A 304 14.74 33.82 -42.21
N ALA A 305 14.48 34.09 -40.93
CA ALA A 305 15.52 34.32 -39.91
C ALA A 305 16.04 33.04 -39.24
N GLY A 306 15.65 31.87 -39.74
CA GLY A 306 16.11 30.58 -39.16
C GLY A 306 15.11 29.91 -38.24
N GLY A 307 13.90 30.48 -38.10
CA GLY A 307 12.81 29.84 -37.33
C GLY A 307 12.99 29.90 -35.82
N VAL A 308 12.23 29.04 -35.15
CA VAL A 308 12.33 28.76 -33.71
C VAL A 308 12.45 27.27 -33.55
N ASN A 309 13.51 26.83 -32.87
CA ASN A 309 13.72 25.42 -32.50
C ASN A 309 14.33 25.36 -31.11
N ILE A 310 13.67 24.62 -30.21
CA ILE A 310 14.12 24.43 -28.83
C ILE A 310 14.17 22.94 -28.54
N ASN A 311 15.38 22.43 -28.32
CA ASN A 311 15.58 21.07 -27.86
C ASN A 311 15.79 21.09 -26.33
N MET A 312 15.05 20.25 -25.63
CA MET A 312 15.14 20.08 -24.19
C MET A 312 15.57 18.66 -23.88
N THR A 313 16.54 18.51 -23.02
CA THR A 313 16.97 17.22 -22.48
C THR A 313 16.91 17.26 -20.96
N MET A 314 16.16 16.34 -20.39
CA MET A 314 16.08 16.13 -18.96
C MET A 314 16.94 14.91 -18.59
N ASP A 315 17.92 15.11 -17.71
CA ASP A 315 18.69 14.00 -17.16
C ASP A 315 17.82 13.23 -16.13
N PRO A 316 18.14 11.95 -15.85
CA PRO A 316 17.48 11.23 -14.78
C PRO A 316 17.57 11.98 -13.45
N VAL A 317 16.49 12.03 -12.71
CA VAL A 317 16.46 12.58 -11.36
C VAL A 317 16.86 11.48 -10.38
N PRO A 318 18.09 11.48 -9.83
CA PRO A 318 18.50 10.52 -8.84
C PRO A 318 17.75 10.78 -7.53
N GLY A 319 17.46 9.74 -6.78
CA GLY A 319 16.87 9.85 -5.45
C GLY A 319 17.52 8.84 -4.52
N VAL A 320 18.15 9.33 -3.46
CA VAL A 320 18.68 8.49 -2.38
C VAL A 320 18.09 8.98 -1.07
N PHE A 321 17.37 8.09 -0.41
CA PHE A 321 16.62 8.38 0.81
C PHE A 321 16.99 7.39 1.91
N HIS A 322 17.34 7.91 3.09
CA HIS A 322 17.46 7.10 4.29
C HIS A 322 16.33 7.49 5.24
N THR A 323 15.51 6.51 5.62
CA THR A 323 14.32 6.74 6.47
C THR A 323 14.39 5.89 7.75
N PRO A 324 15.32 6.21 8.69
CA PRO A 324 15.35 5.50 9.96
C PRO A 324 14.14 5.87 10.81
N THR A 325 13.51 4.85 11.39
CA THR A 325 12.33 5.01 12.23
C THR A 325 12.52 4.28 13.56
N LEU A 326 12.28 4.97 14.66
CA LEU A 326 12.27 4.43 16.01
C LEU A 326 10.84 4.47 16.56
N ASN A 327 10.36 3.32 17.04
CA ASN A 327 9.07 3.22 17.73
C ASN A 327 9.29 2.61 19.10
N LEU A 328 8.73 3.23 20.12
CA LEU A 328 8.75 2.77 21.51
C LEU A 328 7.33 2.77 22.05
N GLY A 329 6.96 1.76 22.83
CA GLY A 329 5.65 1.67 23.44
C GLY A 329 5.69 1.02 24.80
N VAL A 330 4.85 1.48 25.72
CA VAL A 330 4.58 0.82 27.00
C VAL A 330 3.08 0.66 27.14
N TYR A 331 2.65 -0.50 27.63
CA TYR A 331 1.23 -0.79 27.72
C TYR A 331 0.85 -1.60 28.96
N HIS A 332 -0.40 -1.42 29.35
CA HIS A 332 -1.04 -2.19 30.40
C HIS A 332 -2.47 -2.53 30.01
N GLU A 333 -2.91 -3.75 30.28
CA GLU A 333 -4.30 -4.16 30.22
C GLU A 333 -4.68 -4.95 31.46
N SER A 334 -5.78 -4.59 32.09
CA SER A 334 -6.43 -5.29 33.20
C SER A 334 -7.78 -5.87 32.77
N ASN A 335 -8.02 -7.14 33.05
CA ASN A 335 -9.31 -7.78 32.96
C ASN A 335 -9.78 -8.12 34.38
N ILE A 336 -10.86 -7.49 34.82
CA ILE A 336 -11.36 -7.54 36.20
C ILE A 336 -12.74 -8.19 36.21
N GLU A 337 -12.88 -9.31 36.87
CA GLU A 337 -14.17 -9.98 37.10
C GLU A 337 -14.94 -9.23 38.20
N LEU A 338 -15.83 -8.33 37.79
CA LEU A 338 -16.69 -7.56 38.71
C LEU A 338 -17.72 -8.45 39.40
N THR A 339 -18.24 -9.42 38.65
CA THR A 339 -19.10 -10.51 39.15
C THR A 339 -18.75 -11.80 38.41
N ASP A 340 -19.34 -12.92 38.76
CA ASP A 340 -19.15 -14.20 38.07
C ASP A 340 -19.53 -14.14 36.57
N ARG A 341 -20.35 -13.14 36.17
CA ARG A 341 -20.81 -12.97 34.78
C ARG A 341 -20.32 -11.69 34.12
N LEU A 342 -19.91 -10.68 34.87
CA LEU A 342 -19.51 -9.39 34.33
C LEU A 342 -17.99 -9.17 34.49
N MET A 343 -17.31 -8.95 33.38
CA MET A 343 -15.89 -8.63 33.31
C MET A 343 -15.69 -7.24 32.71
N ALA A 344 -14.86 -6.42 33.35
CA ALA A 344 -14.39 -5.15 32.82
C ALA A 344 -12.98 -5.30 32.26
N THR A 345 -12.72 -4.72 31.09
CA THR A 345 -11.40 -4.59 30.49
C THR A 345 -10.98 -3.14 30.50
N LEU A 346 -9.81 -2.83 31.07
CA LEU A 346 -9.21 -1.50 31.08
C LEU A 346 -7.81 -1.59 30.52
N GLY A 347 -7.55 -0.86 29.45
CA GLY A 347 -6.26 -0.86 28.77
C GLY A 347 -5.76 0.55 28.50
N LEU A 348 -4.45 0.71 28.56
CA LEU A 348 -3.77 1.95 28.23
C LEU A 348 -2.40 1.65 27.63
N ARG A 349 -2.10 2.31 26.52
CA ARG A 349 -0.77 2.28 25.88
C ARG A 349 -0.31 3.69 25.58
N TYR A 350 0.97 3.94 25.76
CA TYR A 350 1.64 5.14 25.31
C TYR A 350 2.70 4.76 24.30
N ASP A 351 2.59 5.30 23.08
CA ASP A 351 3.55 5.14 22.00
C ASP A 351 4.28 6.45 21.71
N TYR A 352 5.58 6.33 21.46
CA TYR A 352 6.45 7.34 20.92
C TYR A 352 7.05 6.84 19.60
N SER A 353 6.88 7.61 18.54
CA SER A 353 7.46 7.33 17.22
C SER A 353 8.32 8.49 16.79
N ARG A 354 9.55 8.21 16.35
CA ARG A 354 10.42 9.20 15.70
C ARG A 354 10.72 8.72 14.29
N VAL A 355 10.37 9.57 13.31
CA VAL A 355 10.62 9.33 11.89
C VAL A 355 11.65 10.35 11.41
N ASN A 356 12.58 9.89 10.58
CA ASN A 356 13.58 10.76 9.97
C ASN A 356 13.61 10.50 8.47
N ILE A 357 14.03 11.48 7.71
CA ILE A 357 14.38 11.35 6.30
C ILE A 357 15.65 12.14 6.01
N ASP A 358 16.69 11.43 5.56
CA ASP A 358 17.87 12.05 4.96
C ASP A 358 17.75 11.85 3.46
N TYR A 359 17.82 12.92 2.68
CA TYR A 359 17.63 12.85 1.24
C TYR A 359 18.73 13.57 0.47
N GLU A 360 19.05 12.96 -0.70
CA GLU A 360 19.94 13.54 -1.69
C GLU A 360 19.35 13.29 -3.08
N THR A 361 19.01 14.36 -3.78
CA THR A 361 18.39 14.31 -5.10
C THR A 361 18.77 15.56 -5.90
N SER A 362 18.70 15.48 -7.23
CA SER A 362 19.01 16.60 -8.11
C SER A 362 18.27 16.49 -9.42
N ALA A 363 18.10 17.61 -10.11
CA ALA A 363 17.62 17.64 -11.49
C ALA A 363 18.57 18.47 -12.35
N ARG A 364 18.71 18.08 -13.60
CA ARG A 364 19.45 18.80 -14.62
C ARG A 364 18.63 18.84 -15.91
N VAL A 365 18.43 20.05 -16.42
CA VAL A 365 17.74 20.30 -17.68
C VAL A 365 18.70 21.07 -18.60
N ALA A 366 18.99 20.52 -19.77
CA ALA A 366 19.77 21.20 -20.79
C ALA A 366 18.86 21.67 -21.92
N LEU A 367 18.94 22.93 -22.30
CA LEU A 367 18.22 23.51 -23.42
C LEU A 367 19.22 23.83 -24.54
N GLN A 368 18.77 23.63 -25.77
CA GLN A 368 19.40 24.17 -26.96
C GLN A 368 18.34 25.00 -27.67
N GLU A 369 18.44 26.32 -27.52
CA GLU A 369 17.48 27.25 -28.07
C GLU A 369 18.07 27.92 -29.30
N SER A 370 17.44 27.73 -30.45
CA SER A 370 17.75 28.45 -31.69
C SER A 370 16.54 29.29 -32.09
N VAL A 371 16.67 30.60 -31.95
CA VAL A 371 15.58 31.55 -32.20
C VAL A 371 16.07 32.62 -33.17
N MET A 372 15.51 32.66 -34.37
CA MET A 372 15.86 33.64 -35.43
C MET A 372 17.37 33.73 -35.66
N GLY A 373 18.07 32.59 -35.72
CA GLY A 373 19.51 32.50 -36.00
C GLY A 373 20.42 32.72 -34.79
N VAL A 374 19.88 33.04 -33.62
CA VAL A 374 20.64 33.11 -32.36
C VAL A 374 20.50 31.80 -31.61
N THR A 375 21.60 31.20 -31.28
CA THR A 375 21.63 29.94 -30.52
C THR A 375 22.25 30.15 -29.12
N ILE A 376 21.53 29.69 -28.11
CA ILE A 376 22.01 29.62 -26.70
C ILE A 376 21.79 28.21 -26.16
N ASN A 377 22.64 27.79 -25.22
CA ASN A 377 22.59 26.43 -24.67
C ASN A 377 22.63 26.49 -23.11
N PRO A 378 21.60 27.08 -22.45
CA PRO A 378 21.60 27.14 -21.00
C PRO A 378 21.38 25.76 -20.38
N VAL A 379 22.07 25.53 -19.26
CA VAL A 379 21.90 24.36 -18.39
C VAL A 379 21.30 24.85 -17.05
N ILE A 380 20.23 24.22 -16.64
CA ILE A 380 19.57 24.50 -15.37
C ILE A 380 19.82 23.31 -14.45
N THR A 381 20.37 23.60 -13.28
CA THR A 381 20.61 22.58 -12.24
C THR A 381 19.89 22.98 -10.95
N SER A 382 19.43 21.96 -10.24
CA SER A 382 18.89 22.07 -8.89
C SER A 382 19.31 20.84 -8.11
N ALA A 383 19.78 21.02 -6.87
CA ALA A 383 20.18 19.92 -6.00
C ALA A 383 19.65 20.13 -4.59
N LEU A 384 19.06 19.08 -4.03
CA LEU A 384 18.53 19.07 -2.68
C LEU A 384 19.26 18.02 -1.86
N LYS A 385 19.82 18.44 -0.72
CA LYS A 385 20.46 17.57 0.24
C LYS A 385 20.20 18.10 1.64
N HIS A 386 19.38 17.36 2.40
CA HIS A 386 18.99 17.79 3.72
C HIS A 386 18.52 16.61 4.57
N SER A 387 18.30 16.86 5.87
CA SER A 387 17.79 15.89 6.84
C SER A 387 16.64 16.48 7.62
N GLU A 388 15.52 15.77 7.66
CA GLU A 388 14.34 16.16 8.41
C GLU A 388 13.97 15.10 9.43
N HIS A 389 13.31 15.49 10.52
CA HIS A 389 12.80 14.56 11.50
C HIS A 389 11.55 15.10 12.18
N ASP A 390 10.66 14.18 12.54
CA ASP A 390 9.49 14.48 13.36
C ASP A 390 9.25 13.40 14.40
N SER A 391 8.49 13.70 15.43
CA SER A 391 8.14 12.76 16.48
C SER A 391 6.68 12.86 16.87
N PHE A 392 6.05 11.70 16.97
CA PHE A 392 4.64 11.55 17.28
C PHE A 392 4.45 10.82 18.61
N LYS A 393 3.50 11.28 19.40
CA LYS A 393 3.13 10.68 20.68
C LYS A 393 1.66 10.31 20.67
N GLN A 394 1.33 9.08 21.03
CA GLN A 394 -0.05 8.61 21.04
C GLN A 394 -0.37 7.92 22.34
N LEU A 395 -1.53 8.29 22.91
CA LEU A 395 -2.14 7.60 24.03
C LEU A 395 -3.33 6.81 23.50
N LEU A 396 -3.36 5.50 23.79
CA LEU A 396 -4.32 4.53 23.22
C LEU A 396 -5.09 3.84 24.35
N PRO A 397 -6.18 4.46 24.85
CA PRO A 397 -7.05 3.87 25.83
C PRO A 397 -7.95 2.79 25.21
N LYS A 398 -8.35 1.83 26.05
CA LYS A 398 -9.36 0.82 25.77
C LYS A 398 -10.21 0.60 27.01
N VAL A 399 -11.51 0.60 26.84
CA VAL A 399 -12.47 0.22 27.88
C VAL A 399 -13.44 -0.80 27.29
N GLY A 400 -13.67 -1.88 27.99
CA GLY A 400 -14.57 -2.94 27.58
C GLY A 400 -15.41 -3.48 28.74
N LEU A 401 -16.61 -3.94 28.42
CA LEU A 401 -17.46 -4.70 29.32
C LEU A 401 -17.89 -5.98 28.59
N THR A 402 -17.76 -7.12 29.24
CA THR A 402 -18.18 -8.41 28.72
C THR A 402 -19.12 -9.07 29.71
N TYR A 403 -20.33 -9.40 29.29
CA TYR A 403 -21.29 -10.16 30.09
C TYR A 403 -21.37 -11.59 29.60
N ARG A 404 -21.00 -12.53 30.46
CA ARG A 404 -21.03 -13.98 30.18
C ARG A 404 -22.45 -14.50 30.30
N LEU A 405 -22.96 -15.09 29.24
CA LEU A 405 -24.23 -15.81 29.17
C LEU A 405 -24.01 -17.29 29.54
N GLN A 406 -25.06 -18.09 29.47
CA GLN A 406 -24.97 -19.54 29.58
C GLN A 406 -24.25 -20.15 28.36
N ASN A 407 -23.78 -21.39 28.49
CA ASN A 407 -23.13 -22.16 27.41
C ASN A 407 -21.90 -21.51 26.78
N GLY A 408 -21.14 -20.70 27.57
CA GLY A 408 -19.93 -20.04 27.06
C GLY A 408 -20.20 -18.88 26.08
N SER A 409 -21.46 -18.51 25.88
CA SER A 409 -21.83 -17.33 25.11
C SER A 409 -21.52 -16.04 25.88
N ASN A 410 -21.31 -14.94 25.16
CA ASN A 410 -21.15 -13.63 25.79
C ASN A 410 -21.66 -12.50 24.89
N VAL A 411 -21.93 -11.37 25.51
CA VAL A 411 -22.14 -10.09 24.83
C VAL A 411 -21.13 -9.08 25.36
N TYR A 412 -20.66 -8.19 24.51
CA TYR A 412 -19.64 -7.23 24.88
C TYR A 412 -19.91 -5.83 24.29
N ALA A 413 -19.33 -4.85 24.93
CA ALA A 413 -19.19 -3.50 24.39
C ALA A 413 -17.75 -3.02 24.61
N THR A 414 -17.16 -2.39 23.60
CA THR A 414 -15.79 -1.86 23.67
C THR A 414 -15.72 -0.45 23.12
N TRP A 415 -14.85 0.33 23.72
CA TRP A 415 -14.41 1.63 23.25
C TRP A 415 -12.89 1.65 23.21
N SER A 416 -12.32 1.95 22.06
CA SER A 416 -10.89 1.89 21.86
C SER A 416 -10.39 2.92 20.88
N LYS A 417 -9.12 3.30 21.02
CA LYS A 417 -8.39 4.17 20.10
C LYS A 417 -7.33 3.37 19.34
N GLY A 418 -7.26 3.59 18.03
CA GLY A 418 -6.18 3.16 17.16
C GLY A 418 -5.45 4.34 16.55
N TYR A 419 -4.29 4.08 15.93
CA TYR A 419 -3.60 5.08 15.13
C TYR A 419 -2.68 4.44 14.09
N ARG A 420 -2.38 5.24 13.08
CA ARG A 420 -1.40 4.95 12.05
C ARG A 420 -0.29 6.00 12.11
N ALA A 421 0.97 5.60 12.02
CA ALA A 421 2.09 6.52 12.15
C ALA A 421 2.14 7.52 10.98
N GLY A 422 2.64 8.71 11.23
CA GLY A 422 3.02 9.69 10.22
C GLY A 422 4.37 9.37 9.58
N GLY A 423 4.80 10.17 8.61
CA GLY A 423 6.05 9.99 7.91
C GLY A 423 6.30 11.04 6.83
N TYR A 424 7.14 10.69 5.85
CA TYR A 424 7.55 11.57 4.76
C TYR A 424 7.34 10.91 3.39
N ASN A 425 6.93 11.70 2.41
CA ASN A 425 6.76 11.32 1.01
C ASN A 425 8.02 11.65 0.22
N PHE A 426 8.86 10.68 -0.04
CA PHE A 426 10.05 10.90 -0.87
C PHE A 426 9.75 10.96 -2.37
N GLU A 427 8.63 10.43 -2.82
CA GLU A 427 8.19 10.46 -4.22
C GLU A 427 7.92 11.88 -4.73
N MET A 428 7.66 12.83 -3.84
CA MET A 428 7.38 14.23 -4.21
C MET A 428 8.61 15.01 -4.70
N PHE A 429 9.81 14.55 -4.40
CA PHE A 429 11.03 15.30 -4.76
C PHE A 429 11.24 15.45 -6.26
N SER A 430 10.84 14.47 -7.07
CA SER A 430 10.92 14.59 -8.52
C SER A 430 10.01 15.70 -9.06
N ASP A 431 8.81 15.83 -8.54
CA ASP A 431 7.86 16.88 -8.94
C ASP A 431 8.34 18.28 -8.51
N VAL A 432 8.88 18.38 -7.30
CA VAL A 432 9.44 19.62 -6.78
C VAL A 432 10.58 20.10 -7.68
N LEU A 433 11.56 19.23 -7.94
CA LEU A 433 12.73 19.54 -8.78
C LEU A 433 12.34 19.88 -10.22
N GLN A 434 11.38 19.15 -10.79
CA GLN A 434 10.89 19.43 -12.15
C GLN A 434 10.17 20.77 -12.24
N THR A 435 9.35 21.10 -11.23
CA THR A 435 8.60 22.35 -11.21
C THR A 435 9.56 23.54 -11.18
N GLU A 436 10.55 23.54 -10.32
CA GLU A 436 11.49 24.66 -10.20
C GLU A 436 12.44 24.77 -11.40
N THR A 437 12.96 23.62 -11.90
CA THR A 437 13.83 23.63 -13.09
C THR A 437 13.06 24.08 -14.34
N SER A 438 11.79 23.69 -14.49
CA SER A 438 10.94 24.14 -15.60
C SER A 438 10.63 25.63 -15.51
N GLN A 439 10.38 26.17 -14.33
CA GLN A 439 10.16 27.60 -14.12
C GLN A 439 11.41 28.42 -14.44
N ALA A 440 12.58 27.94 -14.02
CA ALA A 440 13.85 28.57 -14.33
C ALA A 440 14.18 28.48 -15.84
N ALA A 441 13.94 27.35 -16.46
CA ALA A 441 14.16 27.11 -17.90
C ALA A 441 13.43 28.12 -18.79
N ASN A 442 12.20 28.49 -18.45
CA ASN A 442 11.40 29.46 -19.20
C ASN A 442 12.05 30.87 -19.27
N LYS A 443 12.95 31.19 -18.38
CA LYS A 443 13.61 32.51 -18.27
C LYS A 443 15.11 32.46 -18.53
N ALA A 444 15.71 31.28 -18.58
CA ALA A 444 17.15 31.10 -18.68
C ALA A 444 17.69 31.64 -20.01
N ARG A 445 18.79 32.42 -19.96
CA ARG A 445 19.57 32.86 -21.11
C ARG A 445 21.03 32.45 -20.98
N ALA A 446 21.40 31.91 -19.83
CA ALA A 446 22.70 31.36 -19.48
C ALA A 446 22.48 30.26 -18.44
N ASP A 447 23.53 29.57 -18.08
CA ASP A 447 23.46 28.52 -17.03
C ASP A 447 22.89 29.08 -15.73
N VAL A 448 22.02 28.29 -15.10
CA VAL A 448 21.36 28.64 -13.83
C VAL A 448 21.57 27.48 -12.86
N ASP A 449 22.18 27.77 -11.73
CA ASP A 449 22.23 26.85 -10.58
C ASP A 449 21.28 27.39 -9.51
N ILE A 450 20.21 26.63 -9.22
CA ILE A 450 19.14 27.04 -8.31
C ILE A 450 19.64 26.80 -6.88
N ALA A 451 19.88 27.90 -6.17
CA ALA A 451 20.28 27.86 -4.76
C ALA A 451 19.06 27.78 -3.84
N HIS A 452 19.19 27.03 -2.75
CA HIS A 452 18.15 26.83 -1.74
C HIS A 452 18.63 27.34 -0.38
N ASP A 453 17.79 28.10 0.30
CA ASP A 453 18.01 28.58 1.66
C ASP A 453 17.28 27.72 2.70
N GLU A 454 17.51 27.98 3.97
CA GLU A 454 16.86 27.28 5.08
C GLU A 454 15.32 27.40 5.02
N ALA A 455 14.81 28.57 4.65
CA ALA A 455 13.36 28.78 4.51
C ALA A 455 12.74 27.94 3.38
N TYR A 456 13.53 27.63 2.35
CA TYR A 456 13.11 26.68 1.31
C TYR A 456 12.99 25.27 1.88
N TYR A 457 14.00 24.79 2.63
CA TYR A 457 13.96 23.46 3.24
C TYR A 457 12.83 23.31 4.25
N GLU A 458 12.54 24.33 5.06
CA GLU A 458 11.38 24.34 5.96
C GLU A 458 10.03 24.20 5.20
N ARG A 459 9.90 24.78 4.01
CA ARG A 459 8.71 24.61 3.16
C ARG A 459 8.61 23.20 2.59
N ILE A 460 9.74 22.65 2.11
CA ILE A 460 9.80 21.28 1.60
C ILE A 460 9.42 20.30 2.70
N ALA A 461 9.97 20.43 3.90
CA ALA A 461 9.64 19.57 5.03
C ALA A 461 8.12 19.48 5.27
N LYS A 462 7.44 20.63 5.30
CA LYS A 462 5.97 20.70 5.45
C LYS A 462 5.20 20.09 4.27
N THR A 463 5.78 20.10 3.07
CA THR A 463 5.15 19.56 1.86
C THR A 463 5.25 18.05 1.81
N ILE A 464 6.38 17.47 2.22
CA ILE A 464 6.62 16.04 2.16
C ILE A 464 6.11 15.29 3.40
N GLU A 465 5.84 15.98 4.52
CA GLU A 465 5.33 15.39 5.76
C GLU A 465 3.87 14.98 5.62
N TYR A 466 3.53 13.83 6.23
CA TYR A 466 2.15 13.48 6.54
C TYR A 466 2.01 13.07 8.01
N LYS A 467 0.89 13.47 8.61
CA LYS A 467 0.64 13.34 10.07
C LYS A 467 0.02 11.99 10.41
N PRO A 468 0.12 11.56 11.67
CA PRO A 468 -0.59 10.37 12.13
C PRO A 468 -2.09 10.47 11.91
N GLU A 469 -2.66 9.37 11.41
CA GLU A 469 -4.11 9.12 11.42
C GLU A 469 -4.51 8.57 12.77
N THR A 470 -5.67 8.92 13.29
CA THR A 470 -6.21 8.39 14.54
C THR A 470 -7.66 7.98 14.38
N SER A 471 -8.03 6.87 15.01
CA SER A 471 -9.39 6.34 15.00
C SER A 471 -9.94 6.12 16.40
N TRP A 472 -11.22 6.40 16.59
CA TRP A 472 -12.00 6.05 17.78
C TRP A 472 -13.10 5.08 17.38
N ASN A 473 -13.09 3.89 17.97
CA ASN A 473 -14.07 2.84 17.69
C ASN A 473 -14.98 2.60 18.88
N TYR A 474 -16.27 2.49 18.59
CA TYR A 474 -17.35 2.10 19.49
C TYR A 474 -17.95 0.83 18.92
N GLU A 475 -17.90 -0.27 19.65
CA GLU A 475 -18.34 -1.56 19.17
C GLU A 475 -19.19 -2.26 20.21
N VAL A 476 -20.26 -2.89 19.78
CA VAL A 476 -21.06 -3.83 20.56
C VAL A 476 -21.19 -5.14 19.80
N GLY A 477 -21.10 -6.26 20.50
CA GLY A 477 -21.18 -7.53 19.82
C GLY A 477 -21.61 -8.68 20.74
N ALA A 478 -21.75 -9.85 20.12
CA ALA A 478 -22.11 -11.08 20.80
C ALA A 478 -21.40 -12.28 20.18
N HIS A 479 -20.91 -13.16 21.02
CA HIS A 479 -20.44 -14.50 20.65
C HIS A 479 -21.40 -15.52 21.25
N LEU A 480 -22.17 -16.20 20.38
CA LEU A 480 -23.23 -17.09 20.79
C LEU A 480 -22.91 -18.54 20.40
N ASN A 481 -22.97 -19.42 21.37
CA ASN A 481 -22.89 -20.86 21.20
C ASN A 481 -24.30 -21.45 21.25
N LEU A 482 -24.77 -21.95 20.13
CA LEU A 482 -26.14 -22.42 19.96
C LEU A 482 -26.16 -23.94 19.73
N PHE A 483 -27.29 -24.57 19.98
CA PHE A 483 -27.53 -25.99 19.70
C PHE A 483 -26.43 -26.90 20.27
N ASN A 484 -26.15 -26.80 21.58
CA ASN A 484 -25.09 -27.57 22.26
C ASN A 484 -23.70 -27.39 21.60
N ASN A 485 -23.33 -26.16 21.26
CA ASN A 485 -22.08 -25.80 20.61
C ASN A 485 -21.90 -26.33 19.17
N GLN A 486 -22.95 -26.77 18.51
CA GLN A 486 -22.89 -27.16 17.10
C GLN A 486 -22.88 -25.97 16.16
N VAL A 487 -23.37 -24.81 16.61
CA VAL A 487 -23.42 -23.56 15.85
C VAL A 487 -22.84 -22.42 16.65
N HIS A 488 -21.90 -21.71 16.07
CA HIS A 488 -21.30 -20.49 16.61
C HIS A 488 -21.74 -19.31 15.77
N LEU A 489 -22.33 -18.30 16.42
CA LEU A 489 -22.77 -17.07 15.78
C LEU A 489 -22.04 -15.89 16.43
N ASP A 490 -21.21 -15.19 15.65
CA ASP A 490 -20.54 -13.96 16.03
C ASP A 490 -21.26 -12.79 15.36
N LEU A 491 -21.65 -11.80 16.14
CA LEU A 491 -22.30 -10.57 15.68
C LEU A 491 -21.53 -9.36 16.21
N ALA A 492 -21.34 -8.34 15.38
CA ALA A 492 -20.79 -7.07 15.80
C ALA A 492 -21.48 -5.90 15.07
N ALA A 493 -21.64 -4.80 15.77
CA ALA A 493 -22.02 -3.50 15.20
C ALA A 493 -21.00 -2.47 15.68
N TYR A 494 -20.51 -1.65 14.77
CA TYR A 494 -19.48 -0.67 15.10
C TYR A 494 -19.76 0.70 14.50
N TYR A 495 -19.17 1.72 15.16
CA TYR A 495 -19.04 3.07 14.64
C TYR A 495 -17.63 3.57 14.91
N MET A 496 -16.92 3.97 13.85
CA MET A 496 -15.54 4.43 13.90
C MET A 496 -15.45 5.86 13.36
N GLN A 497 -14.79 6.73 14.11
CA GLN A 497 -14.43 8.08 13.67
C GLN A 497 -12.93 8.13 13.36
N ILE A 498 -12.57 8.63 12.18
CA ILE A 498 -11.19 8.74 11.72
C ILE A 498 -10.85 10.21 11.55
N ARG A 499 -9.67 10.60 12.04
CA ARG A 499 -9.13 11.97 11.91
C ARG A 499 -7.77 11.92 11.24
N ASN A 500 -7.48 12.93 10.41
CA ASN A 500 -6.29 12.99 9.58
C ASN A 500 -6.11 11.72 8.75
N GLN A 501 -7.20 11.23 8.14
CA GLN A 501 -7.19 10.00 7.37
C GLN A 501 -6.08 10.05 6.31
N GLN A 502 -5.24 9.04 6.31
CA GLN A 502 -4.14 8.91 5.34
C GLN A 502 -4.69 8.28 4.05
N LEU A 503 -4.67 9.06 2.97
CA LEU A 503 -5.05 8.62 1.64
C LEU A 503 -3.84 8.63 0.72
N SER A 504 -3.75 7.61 -0.12
CA SER A 504 -2.76 7.56 -1.20
C SER A 504 -3.40 8.15 -2.44
N VAL A 505 -2.98 9.34 -2.82
CA VAL A 505 -3.48 10.09 -3.99
C VAL A 505 -2.40 10.20 -5.07
N MET A 506 -2.80 10.49 -6.30
CA MET A 506 -1.84 10.76 -7.37
C MET A 506 -1.09 12.06 -7.09
N ALA A 507 0.25 12.02 -7.23
CA ALA A 507 1.10 13.18 -7.00
C ALA A 507 1.31 13.99 -8.28
N GLY A 508 1.42 15.31 -8.09
CA GLY A 508 2.03 16.26 -9.01
C GLY A 508 1.25 16.61 -10.25
N ASN A 509 1.77 17.64 -10.94
CA ASN A 509 1.22 18.18 -12.19
C ASN A 509 1.38 17.21 -13.38
N TYR A 510 2.19 16.19 -13.24
CA TYR A 510 2.49 15.19 -14.27
C TYR A 510 1.77 13.87 -14.03
N GLY A 511 1.06 13.71 -12.89
CA GLY A 511 0.27 12.52 -12.59
C GLY A 511 1.08 11.26 -12.31
N PHE A 512 2.36 11.40 -11.94
CA PHE A 512 3.25 10.26 -11.68
C PHE A 512 3.42 10.01 -10.19
N GLY A 513 3.37 8.72 -9.83
CA GLY A 513 3.51 8.28 -8.46
C GLY A 513 2.28 8.54 -7.60
N ARG A 514 2.33 8.03 -6.40
CA ARG A 514 1.29 8.21 -5.38
C ARG A 514 1.95 8.73 -4.11
N VAL A 515 1.36 9.74 -3.53
CA VAL A 515 1.79 10.31 -2.26
C VAL A 515 0.76 10.09 -1.19
N MET A 516 1.20 10.05 0.06
CA MET A 516 0.32 10.00 1.21
C MET A 516 -0.08 11.42 1.59
N THR A 517 -1.38 11.68 1.65
CA THR A 517 -1.94 12.94 2.16
C THR A 517 -2.87 12.68 3.32
N ASN A 518 -3.09 13.69 4.15
CA ASN A 518 -4.08 13.63 5.21
C ASN A 518 -5.39 14.24 4.72
N ALA A 519 -6.39 13.39 4.46
CA ALA A 519 -7.77 13.84 4.35
C ALA A 519 -8.28 14.26 5.73
N GLY A 520 -9.15 15.25 5.82
CA GLY A 520 -9.59 15.81 7.10
C GLY A 520 -10.19 14.78 8.06
N ARG A 521 -11.47 14.42 7.87
CA ARG A 521 -12.19 13.49 8.74
C ARG A 521 -13.08 12.56 7.92
N SER A 522 -13.23 11.33 8.42
CA SER A 522 -14.22 10.39 7.91
C SER A 522 -14.84 9.59 9.04
N HIS A 523 -15.94 8.93 8.76
CA HIS A 523 -16.50 7.93 9.64
C HIS A 523 -16.81 6.64 8.88
N SER A 524 -16.82 5.54 9.64
CA SER A 524 -17.24 4.24 9.15
C SER A 524 -18.18 3.61 10.15
N CYS A 525 -19.31 3.07 9.69
CA CYS A 525 -20.19 2.27 10.53
C CYS A 525 -20.56 0.99 9.80
N GLY A 526 -20.81 -0.08 10.55
CA GLY A 526 -21.11 -1.35 9.95
C GLY A 526 -21.70 -2.39 10.88
N LEU A 527 -22.09 -3.49 10.24
CA LEU A 527 -22.60 -4.70 10.88
C LEU A 527 -21.82 -5.89 10.33
N GLU A 528 -21.43 -6.79 11.21
CA GLU A 528 -20.73 -8.02 10.86
C GLU A 528 -21.47 -9.20 11.48
N ALA A 529 -21.63 -10.26 10.72
CA ALA A 529 -22.22 -11.53 11.17
C ALA A 529 -21.41 -12.70 10.63
N THR A 530 -20.98 -13.60 11.50
CA THR A 530 -20.31 -14.85 11.11
C THR A 530 -20.99 -16.01 11.78
N LEU A 531 -21.51 -16.93 10.97
CA LEU A 531 -22.11 -18.17 11.38
C LEU A 531 -21.18 -19.31 11.01
N ARG A 532 -20.82 -20.16 11.96
CA ARG A 532 -20.00 -21.38 11.74
C ARG A 532 -20.65 -22.55 12.43
N GLY A 533 -20.65 -23.69 11.80
CA GLY A 533 -21.24 -24.85 12.42
C GLY A 533 -20.83 -26.19 11.83
N VAL A 534 -21.29 -27.22 12.52
CA VAL A 534 -21.19 -28.61 12.09
C VAL A 534 -22.58 -29.23 12.06
N ALA A 535 -22.84 -30.10 11.09
CA ALA A 535 -24.10 -30.81 10.94
C ALA A 535 -23.86 -32.22 10.41
N LEU A 536 -24.90 -33.02 10.31
CA LEU A 536 -24.89 -34.38 9.75
C LEU A 536 -23.83 -35.26 10.44
N ASP A 537 -23.90 -35.36 11.77
CA ASP A 537 -22.95 -36.12 12.59
C ASP A 537 -21.49 -35.70 12.37
N ASN A 538 -21.25 -34.38 12.32
CA ASN A 538 -19.95 -33.74 12.06
C ASN A 538 -19.37 -34.06 10.66
N LYS A 539 -20.18 -34.51 9.70
CA LYS A 539 -19.75 -34.72 8.32
C LYS A 539 -19.79 -33.45 7.49
N LEU A 540 -20.68 -32.52 7.81
CA LEU A 540 -20.78 -31.22 7.17
C LEU A 540 -20.23 -30.14 8.09
N THR A 541 -19.19 -29.42 7.64
CA THR A 541 -18.73 -28.17 8.25
C THR A 541 -19.10 -27.03 7.33
N TYR A 542 -19.71 -25.97 7.88
CA TYR A 542 -20.13 -24.82 7.09
C TYR A 542 -19.80 -23.50 7.78
N GLY A 543 -19.62 -22.47 6.98
CA GLY A 543 -19.43 -21.10 7.41
C GLY A 543 -20.14 -20.12 6.49
N LEU A 544 -20.72 -19.08 7.08
CA LEU A 544 -21.32 -17.95 6.38
C LEU A 544 -20.85 -16.68 7.06
N SER A 545 -20.30 -15.75 6.31
CA SER A 545 -19.92 -14.42 6.81
C SER A 545 -20.57 -13.34 5.96
N TYR A 546 -21.10 -12.32 6.63
CA TYR A 546 -21.67 -11.15 5.98
C TYR A 546 -21.15 -9.90 6.68
N GLY A 547 -20.73 -8.91 5.89
CA GLY A 547 -20.33 -7.60 6.35
C GLY A 547 -21.09 -6.50 5.60
N PHE A 548 -21.56 -5.53 6.32
CA PHE A 548 -22.07 -4.26 5.80
C PHE A 548 -21.19 -3.14 6.32
N THR A 549 -20.67 -2.28 5.44
CA THR A 549 -19.83 -1.12 5.80
C THR A 549 -20.26 0.11 5.03
N SER A 550 -20.51 1.20 5.76
CA SER A 550 -20.69 2.53 5.22
C SER A 550 -19.55 3.44 5.70
N ALA A 551 -18.63 3.78 4.81
CA ALA A 551 -17.52 4.68 5.08
C ALA A 551 -17.65 5.94 4.21
N GLN A 552 -17.63 7.13 4.83
CA GLN A 552 -17.85 8.42 4.16
C GLN A 552 -16.92 9.50 4.72
N PHE A 553 -16.56 10.44 3.86
CA PHE A 553 -15.80 11.63 4.28
C PHE A 553 -16.73 12.64 4.96
N ASP A 554 -16.36 13.07 6.15
CA ASP A 554 -17.01 14.20 6.85
C ASP A 554 -16.42 15.55 6.41
N GLU A 555 -15.10 15.53 6.10
CA GLU A 555 -14.34 16.71 5.68
C GLU A 555 -13.14 16.26 4.86
N TYR A 556 -13.18 16.53 3.57
CA TYR A 556 -12.03 16.31 2.69
C TYR A 556 -12.12 17.26 1.49
N LYS A 557 -11.08 18.07 1.29
CA LYS A 557 -10.91 18.96 0.13
C LYS A 557 -9.54 18.76 -0.46
N ASP A 558 -9.48 18.69 -1.77
CA ASP A 558 -8.22 18.55 -2.49
C ASP A 558 -8.22 19.45 -3.74
N SER A 559 -7.01 19.82 -4.18
CA SER A 559 -6.82 20.65 -5.35
C SER A 559 -6.45 19.78 -6.56
N ILE A 560 -7.31 19.73 -7.54
CA ILE A 560 -7.07 19.01 -8.79
C ILE A 560 -6.55 20.00 -9.84
N ALA A 561 -5.41 19.66 -10.46
CA ALA A 561 -4.83 20.45 -11.53
C ALA A 561 -5.85 20.65 -12.69
N GLY A 562 -6.06 21.91 -13.09
CA GLY A 562 -7.02 22.26 -14.15
C GLY A 562 -8.50 22.35 -13.73
N VAL A 563 -8.86 21.86 -12.54
CA VAL A 563 -10.25 21.89 -12.01
C VAL A 563 -10.38 22.84 -10.83
N GLY A 564 -9.35 22.95 -9.97
CA GLY A 564 -9.37 23.75 -8.74
C GLY A 564 -9.71 22.93 -7.51
N MET A 565 -10.20 23.60 -6.44
CA MET A 565 -10.60 22.95 -5.19
C MET A 565 -11.87 22.13 -5.37
N VAL A 566 -11.80 20.84 -5.05
CA VAL A 566 -12.93 19.91 -5.04
C VAL A 566 -13.24 19.51 -3.59
N ASP A 567 -14.52 19.51 -3.23
CA ASP A 567 -15.01 19.08 -1.92
C ASP A 567 -15.60 17.67 -2.03
N TYR A 568 -15.05 16.73 -1.31
CA TYR A 568 -15.46 15.32 -1.28
C TYR A 568 -16.37 14.98 -0.09
N LYS A 569 -16.86 15.97 0.65
CA LYS A 569 -17.76 15.75 1.76
C LYS A 569 -18.94 14.86 1.33
N ASP A 570 -19.34 13.94 2.20
CA ASP A 570 -20.40 12.95 2.02
C ASP A 570 -20.16 11.92 0.89
N LYS A 571 -18.98 11.97 0.24
CA LYS A 571 -18.55 10.92 -0.69
C LYS A 571 -18.07 9.70 0.07
N ARG A 572 -18.20 8.53 -0.56
CA ARG A 572 -17.72 7.26 0.01
C ARG A 572 -16.20 7.17 -0.08
N VAL A 573 -15.61 6.62 0.95
CA VAL A 573 -14.18 6.32 0.96
C VAL A 573 -13.90 5.25 -0.10
N PRO A 574 -12.95 5.47 -1.02
CA PRO A 574 -12.60 4.52 -2.07
C PRO A 574 -12.11 3.18 -1.53
N PHE A 575 -12.22 2.14 -2.34
CA PHE A 575 -11.77 0.76 -2.04
C PHE A 575 -12.50 0.06 -0.89
N VAL A 576 -13.62 0.61 -0.41
CA VAL A 576 -14.44 0.02 0.64
C VAL A 576 -15.73 -0.54 0.03
N PRO A 577 -15.87 -1.88 -0.10
CA PRO A 577 -17.12 -2.48 -0.54
C PRO A 577 -18.21 -2.30 0.53
N GLN A 578 -19.41 -1.94 0.08
CA GLN A 578 -20.53 -1.74 0.98
C GLN A 578 -21.06 -3.03 1.60
N HIS A 579 -21.01 -4.11 0.84
CA HIS A 579 -21.43 -5.44 1.25
C HIS A 579 -20.34 -6.44 0.94
N THR A 580 -20.11 -7.36 1.85
CA THR A 580 -19.24 -8.52 1.65
C THR A 580 -19.96 -9.77 2.09
N LEU A 581 -19.86 -10.83 1.31
CA LEU A 581 -20.44 -12.13 1.61
C LEU A 581 -19.39 -13.21 1.38
N GLY A 582 -19.20 -14.08 2.36
CA GLY A 582 -18.39 -15.28 2.24
C GLY A 582 -19.21 -16.49 2.69
N ALA A 583 -19.16 -17.57 1.95
CA ALA A 583 -19.76 -18.83 2.34
C ALA A 583 -18.83 -19.99 2.01
N ASN A 584 -18.74 -20.95 2.90
CA ASN A 584 -18.01 -22.20 2.67
C ASN A 584 -18.79 -23.39 3.21
N ALA A 585 -18.63 -24.53 2.56
CA ALA A 585 -19.18 -25.80 3.02
C ALA A 585 -18.24 -26.94 2.63
N ASP A 586 -17.89 -27.78 3.59
CA ASP A 586 -17.06 -28.96 3.41
C ASP A 586 -17.83 -30.21 3.88
N TYR A 587 -18.05 -31.14 2.99
CA TYR A 587 -18.75 -32.42 3.28
C TYR A 587 -17.75 -33.56 3.26
N ARG A 588 -17.62 -34.26 4.40
CA ARG A 588 -16.77 -35.44 4.55
C ARG A 588 -17.55 -36.71 4.26
N ILE A 589 -17.08 -37.46 3.29
CA ILE A 589 -17.57 -38.82 2.93
C ILE A 589 -16.59 -39.81 3.54
N ASP A 590 -17.04 -40.56 4.54
CA ASP A 590 -16.23 -41.64 5.12
C ASP A 590 -16.24 -42.84 4.12
N VAL A 591 -15.05 -43.37 3.84
CA VAL A 591 -14.89 -44.51 2.93
C VAL A 591 -14.67 -45.76 3.78
N ASP A 592 -15.47 -46.81 3.50
CA ASP A 592 -15.29 -48.09 4.19
C ASP A 592 -13.94 -48.71 3.79
N PRO A 593 -13.02 -48.91 4.76
CA PRO A 593 -11.73 -49.54 4.45
C PRO A 593 -11.84 -50.93 3.81
N ALA A 594 -12.92 -51.65 4.07
CA ALA A 594 -13.15 -52.98 3.49
C ALA A 594 -13.47 -52.96 1.99
N ALA A 595 -13.99 -51.83 1.46
CA ALA A 595 -14.36 -51.69 0.04
C ALA A 595 -13.18 -51.39 -0.89
N LEU A 596 -12.02 -51.01 -0.36
CA LEU A 596 -10.84 -50.55 -1.12
C LEU A 596 -9.55 -51.30 -0.76
N LEU A 597 -9.64 -52.53 -0.25
CA LEU A 597 -8.48 -53.34 0.07
C LEU A 597 -7.80 -53.87 -1.20
N ASP A 598 -6.73 -53.24 -1.61
CA ASP A 598 -5.66 -53.89 -2.37
C ASP A 598 -4.77 -54.66 -1.38
N ALA A 599 -4.37 -55.88 -1.76
CA ALA A 599 -3.61 -56.83 -0.95
C ALA A 599 -2.21 -56.34 -0.48
N SER A 600 -1.75 -55.16 -0.89
CA SER A 600 -0.45 -54.60 -0.54
C SER A 600 -0.41 -53.71 0.70
N ASN A 601 -1.53 -53.38 1.31
CA ASN A 601 -1.68 -52.77 2.65
C ASN A 601 -0.88 -51.48 2.98
N ARG A 602 -0.50 -50.69 1.97
CA ARG A 602 0.36 -49.51 2.20
C ARG A 602 -0.38 -48.17 2.23
N PHE A 603 -1.58 -48.08 1.67
CA PHE A 603 -2.39 -46.87 1.64
C PHE A 603 -3.84 -47.16 2.01
N HIS A 604 -4.37 -46.45 3.01
CA HIS A 604 -5.79 -46.54 3.37
C HIS A 604 -6.46 -45.18 3.12
N LEU A 605 -7.36 -45.10 2.16
CA LEU A 605 -8.23 -43.94 2.02
C LEU A 605 -9.32 -44.02 3.10
N ARG A 606 -9.34 -43.09 4.05
CA ARG A 606 -10.30 -43.06 5.15
C ARG A 606 -11.51 -42.19 4.86
N SER A 607 -11.31 -41.08 4.14
CA SER A 607 -12.38 -40.17 3.80
C SER A 607 -12.02 -39.31 2.59
N VAL A 608 -13.05 -38.83 1.92
CA VAL A 608 -12.98 -37.82 0.86
C VAL A 608 -13.77 -36.61 1.35
N THR A 609 -13.19 -35.44 1.27
CA THR A 609 -13.89 -34.19 1.58
C THR A 609 -14.12 -33.42 0.30
N VAL A 610 -15.36 -33.02 0.08
CA VAL A 610 -15.77 -32.16 -1.04
C VAL A 610 -16.13 -30.81 -0.47
N GLY A 611 -15.47 -29.76 -0.94
CA GLY A 611 -15.63 -28.38 -0.42
C GLY A 611 -16.05 -27.41 -1.50
N MET A 612 -16.83 -26.40 -1.10
CA MET A 612 -17.22 -25.27 -1.91
C MET A 612 -16.99 -23.96 -1.15
N ASN A 613 -16.45 -22.96 -1.84
CA ASN A 613 -16.28 -21.62 -1.32
C ASN A 613 -16.93 -20.62 -2.28
N LEU A 614 -17.67 -19.66 -1.71
CA LEU A 614 -18.27 -18.53 -2.40
C LEU A 614 -17.78 -17.25 -1.77
N SER A 615 -17.43 -16.25 -2.58
CA SER A 615 -17.13 -14.90 -2.15
C SER A 615 -17.82 -13.92 -3.09
N ALA A 616 -18.48 -12.91 -2.51
CA ALA A 616 -19.12 -11.85 -3.26
C ALA A 616 -18.90 -10.50 -2.57
N GLN A 617 -18.81 -9.45 -3.37
CA GLN A 617 -18.65 -8.08 -2.90
C GLN A 617 -19.69 -7.19 -3.58
N GLY A 618 -20.22 -6.23 -2.82
CA GLY A 618 -21.10 -5.20 -3.34
C GLY A 618 -20.30 -4.07 -4.02
N LYS A 619 -21.02 -3.02 -4.40
CA LYS A 619 -20.44 -1.88 -5.09
C LYS A 619 -19.27 -1.28 -4.33
N THR A 620 -18.16 -1.12 -5.03
CA THR A 620 -16.93 -0.47 -4.56
C THR A 620 -16.61 0.70 -5.49
N TYR A 621 -16.24 1.84 -4.93
CA TYR A 621 -15.74 2.98 -5.70
C TYR A 621 -14.22 2.98 -5.71
N TRP A 622 -13.64 3.41 -6.84
CA TRP A 622 -12.19 3.41 -7.06
C TRP A 622 -11.58 4.82 -7.02
N ASP A 623 -12.45 5.84 -6.98
CA ASP A 623 -12.09 7.25 -6.95
C ASP A 623 -12.84 7.99 -5.83
N GLU A 624 -12.28 9.10 -5.37
CA GLU A 624 -12.82 9.94 -4.30
C GLU A 624 -14.12 10.65 -4.70
N GLN A 625 -14.32 10.89 -6.02
CA GLN A 625 -15.55 11.51 -6.56
C GLN A 625 -16.72 10.53 -6.63
N ASN A 626 -16.46 9.24 -6.47
CA ASN A 626 -17.41 8.13 -6.61
C ASN A 626 -18.02 8.03 -8.03
N THR A 627 -17.23 8.36 -9.04
CA THR A 627 -17.62 8.26 -10.44
C THR A 627 -17.31 6.91 -11.04
N ILE A 628 -16.23 6.28 -10.62
CA ILE A 628 -15.79 4.96 -11.07
C ILE A 628 -16.15 3.93 -10.01
N GLY A 629 -17.09 3.06 -10.30
CA GLY A 629 -17.54 2.02 -9.38
C GLY A 629 -17.75 0.67 -10.07
N GLN A 630 -17.56 -0.41 -9.32
CA GLN A 630 -17.72 -1.79 -9.80
C GLN A 630 -18.51 -2.62 -8.79
N ASN A 631 -19.36 -3.52 -9.27
CA ASN A 631 -19.98 -4.61 -8.51
C ASN A 631 -19.27 -5.92 -8.82
N PHE A 632 -19.08 -6.76 -7.82
CA PHE A 632 -18.44 -8.08 -7.95
C PHE A 632 -19.39 -9.19 -7.56
#